data_0b056345216875dc9f9749c0ba60e2bc
#
_entry.id   0b056345216875dc9f9749c0ba60e2bc
#
_cell.length_a   1.000
_cell.length_b   1.000
_cell.length_c   1.000
_cell.angle_alpha   90.00
_cell.angle_beta   90.00
_cell.angle_gamma   90.00
#
_symmetry.space_group_name_H-M   'P 1'
#
loop_
_entity.id
_entity.type
_entity.pdbx_description
1 polymer ?
#
loop_
_entity_poly.entity_id
_entity_poly.type
_entity_poly.pdbx_seq_one_letter_code
_entity_poly.pdbx_strand_id
1 'polypeptide(L)'
;MQKGLSFQGNRNGGRVMVKKFLSGNEAFAEGIRLAKPLVISAYPITPQTTVVERLSEMVADGDLKSEFIHVESEHSALSCAIGASAVGARTFTATSSQGLLYMAECLTYAAGGRFPIVMMNANRS
;
A
#
# COMPACT_ATOMS: atom_id res chain seq x y z
N MET A 1 -2.69 7.19 17.38
CA MET A 1 -4.07 7.03 17.88
C MET A 1 -4.66 5.76 17.31
N GLN A 2 -5.27 4.95 18.15
CA GLN A 2 -5.87 3.69 17.72
C GLN A 2 -7.36 3.89 17.47
N LYS A 3 -7.85 3.24 16.46
CA LYS A 3 -9.27 3.23 16.13
C LYS A 3 -9.78 1.81 16.11
N GLY A 4 -11.03 1.62 16.53
CA GLY A 4 -11.69 0.34 16.42
C GLY A 4 -12.24 0.15 15.02
N LEU A 5 -11.92 -0.98 14.41
CA LEU A 5 -12.46 -1.37 13.11
C LEU A 5 -13.21 -2.68 13.24
N SER A 6 -14.30 -2.78 12.49
CA SER A 6 -15.07 -4.00 12.42
C SER A 6 -15.01 -4.58 11.01
N PHE A 7 -14.76 -5.86 10.94
CA PHE A 7 -14.73 -6.60 9.68
C PHE A 7 -15.76 -7.70 9.71
N GLN A 8 -16.37 -7.96 8.56
CA GLN A 8 -17.19 -9.14 8.38
C GLN A 8 -16.46 -10.09 7.42
N GLY A 9 -16.30 -11.32 7.85
CA GLY A 9 -15.72 -12.37 7.03
C GLY A 9 -16.59 -13.60 7.06
N ASN A 10 -16.48 -14.44 6.03
CA ASN A 10 -17.12 -15.73 6.01
C ASN A 10 -16.17 -16.77 6.56
N ARG A 11 -16.66 -17.57 7.51
CA ARG A 11 -15.92 -18.68 8.05
C ARG A 11 -16.92 -19.84 8.21
N ASN A 12 -16.63 -20.97 7.59
CA ASN A 12 -17.49 -22.15 7.66
C ASN A 12 -18.95 -21.86 7.28
N GLY A 13 -19.15 -21.03 6.26
CA GLY A 13 -20.47 -20.68 5.79
C GLY A 13 -21.19 -19.63 6.61
N GLY A 14 -20.58 -19.13 7.69
CA GLY A 14 -21.13 -18.07 8.53
C GLY A 14 -20.36 -16.79 8.39
N ARG A 15 -20.95 -15.70 8.92
CA ARG A 15 -20.27 -14.41 9.00
C ARG A 15 -19.75 -14.21 10.40
N VAL A 16 -18.48 -13.82 10.50
CA VAL A 16 -17.84 -13.50 11.77
C VAL A 16 -17.46 -12.03 11.75
N MET A 17 -17.87 -11.31 12.76
CA MET A 17 -17.45 -9.92 12.94
C MET A 17 -16.24 -9.88 13.85
N VAL A 18 -15.16 -9.29 13.36
CA VAL A 18 -13.93 -9.14 14.11
C VAL A 18 -13.70 -7.65 14.36
N LYS A 19 -13.43 -7.31 15.62
CA LYS A 19 -13.05 -5.96 16.02
C LYS A 19 -11.57 -5.93 16.34
N LYS A 20 -10.87 -4.95 15.77
CA LYS A 20 -9.46 -4.72 16.02
C LYS A 20 -9.22 -3.27 16.35
N PHE A 21 -8.29 -3.02 17.28
CA PHE A 21 -7.81 -1.68 17.57
C PHE A 21 -6.51 -1.47 16.83
N LEU A 22 -6.50 -0.50 15.92
CA LEU A 22 -5.39 -0.28 15.00
C LEU A 22 -4.97 1.17 15.03
N SER A 23 -3.68 1.42 14.83
CA SER A 23 -3.21 2.76 14.51
C SER A 23 -3.71 3.15 13.11
N GLY A 24 -3.62 4.44 12.77
CA GLY A 24 -4.01 4.89 11.42
C GLY A 24 -3.26 4.16 10.31
N ASN A 25 -1.96 3.93 10.49
CA ASN A 25 -1.16 3.21 9.50
C ASN A 25 -1.55 1.74 9.40
N GLU A 26 -1.83 1.09 10.53
CA GLU A 26 -2.28 -0.29 10.52
C GLU A 26 -3.66 -0.42 9.88
N ALA A 27 -4.57 0.52 10.15
CA ALA A 27 -5.88 0.55 9.52
C ALA A 27 -5.76 0.71 8.01
N PHE A 28 -4.84 1.56 7.56
CA PHE A 28 -4.59 1.74 6.14
C PHE A 28 -4.06 0.46 5.50
N ALA A 29 -3.11 -0.21 6.16
CA ALA A 29 -2.56 -1.48 5.67
C ALA A 29 -3.65 -2.54 5.54
N GLU A 30 -4.58 -2.62 6.49
CA GLU A 30 -5.72 -3.53 6.39
C GLU A 30 -6.61 -3.19 5.20
N GLY A 31 -6.83 -1.90 4.92
CA GLY A 31 -7.58 -1.47 3.75
C GLY A 31 -6.91 -1.92 2.45
N ILE A 32 -5.60 -1.80 2.37
CA ILE A 32 -4.84 -2.25 1.21
C ILE A 32 -4.92 -3.77 1.05
N ARG A 33 -4.85 -4.51 2.16
CA ARG A 33 -5.01 -5.97 2.13
C ARG A 33 -6.36 -6.36 1.52
N LEU A 34 -7.42 -5.66 1.90
CA LEU A 34 -8.76 -5.91 1.37
C LEU A 34 -8.88 -5.56 -0.11
N ALA A 35 -8.13 -4.57 -0.57
CA ALA A 35 -8.11 -4.17 -1.98
C ALA A 35 -7.35 -5.16 -2.86
N LYS A 36 -6.53 -6.01 -2.28
CA LYS A 36 -5.80 -7.09 -2.95
C LYS A 36 -4.96 -6.63 -4.13
N PRO A 37 -3.98 -5.74 -3.94
CA PRO A 37 -3.09 -5.36 -5.03
C PRO A 37 -2.23 -6.55 -5.46
N LEU A 38 -1.87 -6.60 -6.73
CA LEU A 38 -0.97 -7.62 -7.24
C LEU A 38 0.49 -7.24 -7.04
N VAL A 39 0.79 -5.95 -7.06
CA VAL A 39 2.16 -5.43 -6.90
C VAL A 39 2.17 -4.32 -5.87
N ILE A 40 3.10 -4.40 -4.95
CA ILE A 40 3.40 -3.35 -3.98
C ILE A 40 4.86 -2.97 -4.18
N SER A 41 5.13 -1.71 -4.51
CA SER A 41 6.49 -1.21 -4.59
C SER A 41 6.66 -0.09 -3.59
N ALA A 42 7.74 -0.13 -2.83
CA ALA A 42 7.93 0.86 -1.78
C ALA A 42 9.40 1.06 -1.43
N TYR A 43 9.71 2.29 -1.03
CA TYR A 43 10.97 2.66 -0.41
C TYR A 43 10.65 3.23 0.97
N PRO A 44 11.18 2.65 2.06
CA PRO A 44 10.78 3.07 3.40
C PRO A 44 11.17 4.52 3.72
N ILE A 45 10.21 5.25 4.24
CA ILE A 45 10.42 6.60 4.76
C ILE A 45 9.42 6.83 5.90
N THR A 46 9.89 7.37 7.03
CA THR A 46 9.00 7.65 8.16
C THR A 46 8.05 8.81 7.83
N PRO A 47 6.78 8.75 8.24
CA PRO A 47 6.16 7.72 9.09
C PRO A 47 5.45 6.59 8.32
N GLN A 48 5.65 6.44 6.99
CA GLN A 48 4.95 5.38 6.26
C GLN A 48 5.57 3.99 6.48
N THR A 49 6.74 3.90 7.09
CA THR A 49 7.47 2.63 7.27
C THR A 49 6.59 1.55 7.92
N THR A 50 5.76 1.92 8.89
CA THR A 50 4.88 0.94 9.56
C THR A 50 3.87 0.31 8.60
N VAL A 51 3.38 1.05 7.62
CA VAL A 51 2.49 0.50 6.59
C VAL A 51 3.23 -0.53 5.75
N VAL A 52 4.44 -0.17 5.30
CA VAL A 52 5.27 -1.04 4.47
C VAL A 52 5.62 -2.33 5.23
N GLU A 53 6.03 -2.19 6.49
CA GLU A 53 6.37 -3.34 7.33
C GLU A 53 5.16 -4.26 7.51
N ARG A 54 4.00 -3.70 7.79
CA ARG A 54 2.79 -4.50 7.99
C ARG A 54 2.38 -5.23 6.71
N LEU A 55 2.45 -4.56 5.56
CA LEU A 55 2.15 -5.20 4.28
C LEU A 55 3.16 -6.31 3.96
N SER A 56 4.43 -6.09 4.26
CA SER A 56 5.46 -7.10 4.07
C SER A 56 5.20 -8.34 4.93
N GLU A 57 4.78 -8.14 6.19
CA GLU A 57 4.40 -9.25 7.07
C GLU A 57 3.21 -10.03 6.50
N MET A 58 2.20 -9.34 6.00
CA MET A 58 1.03 -9.98 5.39
C MET A 58 1.41 -10.83 4.19
N VAL A 59 2.34 -10.35 3.37
CA VAL A 59 2.83 -11.11 2.21
C VAL A 59 3.60 -12.34 2.68
N ALA A 60 4.47 -12.19 3.68
CA ALA A 60 5.25 -13.30 4.22
C ALA A 60 4.36 -14.37 4.86
N ASP A 61 3.28 -13.96 5.53
CA ASP A 61 2.37 -14.87 6.21
C ASP A 61 1.35 -15.53 5.26
N GLY A 62 1.30 -15.10 4.01
CA GLY A 62 0.34 -15.60 3.04
C GLY A 62 -1.04 -14.95 3.10
N ASP A 63 -1.23 -13.95 3.97
CA ASP A 63 -2.50 -13.22 4.08
C ASP A 63 -2.74 -12.30 2.89
N LEU A 64 -1.68 -11.90 2.21
CA LEU A 64 -1.74 -11.03 1.04
C LEU A 64 -0.89 -11.63 -0.08
N LYS A 65 -1.53 -11.95 -1.18
CA LYS A 65 -0.85 -12.54 -2.34
C LYS A 65 -0.44 -11.42 -3.30
N SER A 66 0.68 -10.79 -2.99
CA SER A 66 1.22 -9.70 -3.80
C SER A 66 2.70 -9.91 -4.02
N GLU A 67 3.20 -9.41 -5.14
CA GLU A 67 4.64 -9.23 -5.33
C GLU A 67 5.06 -7.97 -4.60
N PHE A 68 5.90 -8.12 -3.58
CA PHE A 68 6.42 -6.99 -2.83
C PHE A 68 7.81 -6.66 -3.35
N ILE A 69 7.96 -5.50 -3.98
CA ILE A 69 9.20 -5.11 -4.63
C ILE A 69 9.86 -4.00 -3.81
N HIS A 70 11.04 -4.30 -3.29
CA HIS A 70 11.86 -3.33 -2.60
C HIS A 70 12.72 -2.60 -3.62
N VAL A 71 12.66 -1.28 -3.61
CA VAL A 71 13.38 -0.43 -4.56
C VAL A 71 14.38 0.46 -3.82
N GLU A 72 15.27 1.09 -4.57
CA GLU A 72 16.32 1.92 -3.97
C GLU A 72 15.95 3.39 -3.80
N SER A 73 14.79 3.82 -4.28
CA SER A 73 14.33 5.21 -4.13
C SER A 73 12.84 5.33 -4.35
N GLU A 74 12.27 6.46 -3.94
CA GLU A 74 10.87 6.77 -4.16
C GLU A 74 10.55 6.90 -5.65
N HIS A 75 11.48 7.44 -6.43
CA HIS A 75 11.31 7.55 -7.87
C HIS A 75 11.19 6.15 -8.49
N SER A 76 12.05 5.24 -8.09
CA SER A 76 12.00 3.84 -8.55
C SER A 76 10.71 3.16 -8.11
N ALA A 77 10.20 3.47 -6.91
CA ALA A 77 8.96 2.88 -6.41
C ALA A 77 7.79 3.22 -7.33
N LEU A 78 7.62 4.49 -7.67
CA LEU A 78 6.51 4.88 -8.54
C LEU A 78 6.74 4.43 -9.98
N SER A 79 7.97 4.44 -10.47
CA SER A 79 8.29 3.92 -11.80
C SER A 79 7.94 2.44 -11.93
N CYS A 80 8.25 1.65 -10.90
CA CYS A 80 7.88 0.24 -10.84
C CYS A 80 6.36 0.07 -10.87
N ALA A 81 5.64 0.87 -10.09
CA ALA A 81 4.18 0.83 -10.05
C ALA A 81 3.57 1.17 -11.43
N ILE A 82 4.13 2.15 -12.12
CA ILE A 82 3.67 2.52 -13.46
C ILE A 82 3.86 1.33 -14.41
N GLY A 83 5.04 0.71 -14.39
CA GLY A 83 5.31 -0.44 -15.25
C GLY A 83 4.36 -1.60 -15.00
N ALA A 84 4.11 -1.93 -13.74
CA ALA A 84 3.18 -3.00 -13.38
C ALA A 84 1.74 -2.65 -13.77
N SER A 85 1.33 -1.39 -13.55
CA SER A 85 -0.01 -0.93 -13.91
C SER A 85 -0.25 -0.97 -15.42
N ALA A 86 0.79 -0.69 -16.21
CA ALA A 86 0.69 -0.67 -17.67
C ALA A 86 0.30 -2.04 -18.24
N VAL A 87 0.63 -3.13 -17.55
CA VAL A 87 0.25 -4.49 -17.97
C VAL A 87 -1.00 -5.00 -17.25
N GLY A 88 -1.73 -4.12 -16.58
CA GLY A 88 -3.01 -4.43 -15.99
C GLY A 88 -2.98 -4.84 -14.52
N ALA A 89 -1.84 -4.81 -13.86
CA ALA A 89 -1.75 -5.17 -12.45
C ALA A 89 -2.31 -4.05 -11.57
N ARG A 90 -3.07 -4.42 -10.55
CA ARG A 90 -3.48 -3.49 -9.50
C ARG A 90 -2.27 -3.20 -8.62
N THR A 91 -1.90 -1.94 -8.46
CA THR A 91 -0.66 -1.57 -7.80
C THR A 91 -0.87 -0.59 -6.66
N PHE A 92 0.02 -0.67 -5.68
CA PHE A 92 0.05 0.22 -4.55
C PHE A 92 1.48 0.66 -4.27
N THR A 93 1.66 1.94 -3.91
CA THR A 93 2.90 2.46 -3.38
C THR A 93 2.61 3.43 -2.25
N ALA A 94 3.60 3.68 -1.40
CA ALA A 94 3.46 4.59 -0.27
C ALA A 94 4.70 5.43 -0.11
N THR A 95 4.52 6.66 0.34
CA THR A 95 5.62 7.58 0.59
C THR A 95 5.26 8.54 1.72
N SER A 96 6.14 9.48 1.99
CA SER A 96 5.94 10.51 3.00
C SER A 96 6.87 11.68 2.70
N SER A 97 6.46 12.86 3.12
CA SER A 97 7.31 14.04 3.16
C SER A 97 8.00 14.31 1.81
N GLN A 98 9.33 14.50 1.82
CA GLN A 98 10.09 14.79 0.60
C GLN A 98 10.16 13.62 -0.38
N GLY A 99 9.80 12.41 0.02
CA GLY A 99 9.69 11.30 -0.91
C GLY A 99 8.68 11.57 -2.00
N LEU A 100 7.58 12.25 -1.66
CA LEU A 100 6.59 12.65 -2.64
C LEU A 100 7.19 13.61 -3.68
N LEU A 101 8.02 14.53 -3.26
CA LEU A 101 8.70 15.44 -4.18
C LEU A 101 9.66 14.69 -5.09
N TYR A 102 10.36 13.71 -4.56
CA TYR A 102 11.30 12.92 -5.33
C TYR A 102 10.61 12.13 -6.46
N MET A 103 9.38 11.71 -6.26
CA MET A 103 8.63 10.97 -7.28
C MET A 103 7.72 11.86 -8.14
N ALA A 104 7.80 13.19 -8.00
CA ALA A 104 6.88 14.12 -8.66
C ALA A 104 6.87 13.97 -10.18
N GLU A 105 8.02 13.75 -10.79
CA GLU A 105 8.11 13.53 -12.24
C GLU A 105 7.27 12.33 -12.67
N CYS A 106 7.36 11.24 -11.92
CA CYS A 106 6.61 10.03 -12.22
C CYS A 106 5.10 10.22 -12.01
N LEU A 107 4.69 11.09 -11.08
CA LEU A 107 3.29 11.41 -10.88
C LEU A 107 2.68 12.00 -12.16
N THR A 108 3.41 12.85 -12.84
CA THR A 108 2.97 13.43 -14.11
C THR A 108 2.76 12.34 -15.17
N TYR A 109 3.68 11.40 -15.26
CA TYR A 109 3.54 10.27 -16.17
C TYR A 109 2.36 9.37 -15.81
N ALA A 110 2.18 9.10 -14.53
CA ALA A 110 1.08 8.26 -14.07
C ALA A 110 -0.27 8.89 -14.39
N ALA A 111 -0.40 10.19 -14.18
CA ALA A 111 -1.62 10.94 -14.47
C ALA A 111 -1.86 11.03 -15.98
N GLY A 112 -0.82 11.34 -16.76
CA GLY A 112 -0.93 11.47 -18.21
C GLY A 112 -1.29 10.15 -18.88
N GLY A 113 -0.74 9.04 -18.39
CA GLY A 113 -1.03 7.70 -18.90
C GLY A 113 -2.29 7.09 -18.34
N ARG A 114 -2.92 7.73 -17.37
CA ARG A 114 -4.13 7.25 -16.68
C ARG A 114 -3.94 5.88 -16.04
N PHE A 115 -2.76 5.64 -15.46
CA PHE A 115 -2.46 4.38 -14.79
C PHE A 115 -3.18 4.30 -13.45
N PRO A 116 -3.95 3.23 -13.19
CA PRO A 116 -4.73 3.09 -11.96
C PRO A 116 -3.86 2.62 -10.79
N ILE A 117 -3.16 3.55 -10.18
CA ILE A 117 -2.26 3.29 -9.05
C ILE A 117 -2.84 3.94 -7.81
N VAL A 118 -2.88 3.19 -6.71
CA VAL A 118 -3.20 3.75 -5.40
C VAL A 118 -1.90 4.12 -4.71
N MET A 119 -1.81 5.36 -4.25
CA MET A 119 -0.64 5.85 -3.56
C MET A 119 -1.05 6.45 -2.22
N MET A 120 -0.34 6.07 -1.17
CA MET A 120 -0.51 6.65 0.14
C MET A 120 0.60 7.66 0.39
N ASN A 121 0.23 8.83 0.89
CA ASN A 121 1.20 9.80 1.40
C ASN A 121 0.95 9.98 2.90
N ALA A 122 1.87 9.46 3.73
CA ALA A 122 1.77 9.62 5.17
C ALA A 122 2.33 10.98 5.55
N ASN A 123 1.44 11.91 5.83
CA ASN A 123 1.83 13.29 6.13
C ASN A 123 2.52 13.40 7.49
N ARG A 124 3.52 14.26 7.52
CA ARG A 124 4.13 14.72 8.76
C ARG A 124 4.55 16.18 8.61
N SER A 125 4.53 16.87 9.72
CA SER A 125 4.95 18.28 9.76
C SER A 125 6.47 18.44 9.73
#